data_fe9402e5034446c03b823d28338a2a57
#
_entry.id   fe9402e5034446c03b823d28338a2a57
#
_cell.length_a   1.000
_cell.length_b   1.000
_cell.length_c   1.000
_cell.angle_alpha   90.00
_cell.angle_beta   90.00
_cell.angle_gamma   90.00
#
_symmetry.space_group_name_H-M   'P 1'
#
loop_
_entity.id
_entity.type
_entity.pdbx_description
1 polymer ?
#
loop_
_entity_poly.entity_id
_entity_poly.type
_entity_poly.pdbx_seq_one_letter_code
_entity_poly.pdbx_strand_id
1 'polypeptide(L)'
;MNFKLSLISTALLTTFSISTFAETEQTVDTNTETLEQINVQDTGIKQNGYQTTGTSVVSKAEVPVFDTPNTVNILSTKLLEDRKPESLIDALYNVSGVSQANTLGGMFDSIQKRGFGGNRDNSIMRNGLQAGPAKNFSATTETVEVLKGPASVLYGIQDPGGVVNIITKKPQQTPRYVVGGTLGNHSLWGTQLDFTGGLGNGFAYRFIYDKQEKDYWRNFGKVKNTTYAPSLSWENDKTKVLLSYEHKDILEPFDRGTNLLTATNALPDIPVSRRLDEPNNETTAKTDNIDFKIEHKLSDGWKLNAGYSYARYKYFYDQARITNVNVKTRTARRAIEQQQGDQRVHSGTLNIVGEFGIGESLTAL
;
A
#
# COMPACT_ATOMS: atom_id res chain seq x y z
N MET A 1 -53.65 -28.95 -25.94
CA MET A 1 -52.63 -28.29 -26.79
C MET A 1 -51.31 -28.37 -26.02
N ASN A 2 -50.50 -29.37 -26.36
CA ASN A 2 -49.24 -29.68 -25.66
C ASN A 2 -48.08 -28.95 -26.30
N PHE A 3 -47.40 -28.07 -25.55
CA PHE A 3 -46.10 -27.51 -25.96
C PHE A 3 -45.00 -28.22 -25.17
N LYS A 4 -44.20 -29.01 -25.87
CA LYS A 4 -42.95 -29.58 -25.35
C LYS A 4 -41.83 -28.54 -25.51
N LEU A 5 -41.24 -28.07 -24.41
CA LEU A 5 -39.98 -27.37 -24.42
C LEU A 5 -38.83 -28.38 -24.41
N SER A 6 -38.02 -28.33 -25.45
CA SER A 6 -36.78 -29.10 -25.56
C SER A 6 -35.65 -28.28 -24.89
N LEU A 7 -35.08 -28.86 -23.83
CA LEU A 7 -33.84 -28.37 -23.21
C LEU A 7 -32.65 -28.92 -24.03
N ILE A 8 -31.95 -28.04 -24.71
CA ILE A 8 -30.61 -28.33 -25.26
C ILE A 8 -29.58 -27.84 -24.24
N SER A 9 -29.07 -28.77 -23.46
CA SER A 9 -27.90 -28.55 -22.62
C SER A 9 -26.64 -28.72 -23.45
N THR A 10 -26.01 -27.64 -23.86
CA THR A 10 -24.67 -27.69 -24.45
C THR A 10 -23.63 -27.62 -23.31
N ALA A 11 -23.13 -28.80 -22.93
CA ALA A 11 -22.01 -28.90 -22.02
C ALA A 11 -20.70 -28.55 -22.79
N LEU A 12 -20.11 -27.41 -22.48
CA LEU A 12 -18.77 -27.08 -22.96
C LEU A 12 -17.74 -27.77 -22.05
N LEU A 13 -17.29 -28.94 -22.43
CA LEU A 13 -16.13 -29.61 -21.84
C LEU A 13 -14.85 -28.93 -22.38
N THR A 14 -14.26 -28.04 -21.58
CA THR A 14 -12.89 -27.59 -21.80
C THR A 14 -11.94 -28.65 -21.22
N THR A 15 -11.34 -29.46 -22.10
CA THR A 15 -10.23 -30.35 -21.76
C THR A 15 -8.98 -29.53 -21.45
N PHE A 16 -8.59 -29.45 -20.17
CA PHE A 16 -7.28 -28.99 -19.77
C PHE A 16 -6.25 -30.10 -20.13
N SER A 17 -5.45 -29.83 -21.14
CA SER A 17 -4.30 -30.68 -21.47
C SER A 17 -3.19 -30.39 -20.45
N ILE A 18 -2.94 -31.34 -19.57
CA ILE A 18 -1.76 -31.31 -18.68
C ILE A 18 -0.59 -31.80 -19.55
N SER A 19 0.30 -30.90 -19.92
CA SER A 19 1.56 -31.27 -20.59
C SER A 19 2.50 -31.83 -19.51
N THR A 20 2.68 -33.14 -19.52
CA THR A 20 3.76 -33.80 -18.79
C THR A 20 5.08 -33.44 -19.47
N PHE A 21 5.94 -32.69 -18.81
CA PHE A 21 7.32 -32.51 -19.24
C PHE A 21 8.09 -33.78 -18.93
N ALA A 22 8.55 -34.44 -19.98
CA ALA A 22 9.54 -35.52 -19.90
C ALA A 22 10.90 -34.87 -19.58
N GLU A 23 11.48 -35.30 -18.48
CA GLU A 23 12.82 -34.93 -18.05
C GLU A 23 13.83 -35.57 -18.99
N THR A 24 14.48 -34.76 -19.81
CA THR A 24 15.63 -35.19 -20.61
C THR A 24 16.88 -34.81 -19.81
N GLU A 25 17.59 -35.82 -19.32
CA GLU A 25 18.94 -35.65 -18.78
C GLU A 25 19.84 -35.08 -19.88
N GLN A 26 20.23 -33.81 -19.75
CA GLN A 26 21.35 -33.25 -20.48
C GLN A 26 22.55 -33.12 -19.55
N THR A 27 23.62 -33.72 -19.95
CA THR A 27 24.97 -33.68 -19.38
C THR A 27 25.44 -32.24 -19.13
N VAL A 28 25.86 -32.01 -17.91
CA VAL A 28 26.43 -30.74 -17.41
C VAL A 28 27.72 -30.46 -18.18
N ASP A 29 27.72 -29.40 -18.99
CA ASP A 29 28.94 -28.74 -19.45
C ASP A 29 29.18 -27.53 -18.56
N THR A 30 30.23 -27.61 -17.78
CA THR A 30 30.69 -26.61 -16.83
C THR A 30 31.36 -25.48 -17.59
N ASN A 31 30.68 -24.35 -17.70
CA ASN A 31 31.15 -22.97 -17.77
C ASN A 31 30.18 -22.09 -18.57
N THR A 32 29.04 -21.80 -17.96
CA THR A 32 28.24 -20.64 -18.37
C THR A 32 27.92 -19.87 -17.09
N GLU A 33 28.62 -18.77 -16.86
CA GLU A 33 28.16 -17.76 -15.93
C GLU A 33 26.76 -17.33 -16.42
N THR A 34 25.72 -17.84 -15.77
CA THR A 34 24.38 -17.31 -15.93
C THR A 34 24.39 -15.91 -15.36
N LEU A 35 24.49 -14.93 -16.24
CA LEU A 35 24.23 -13.54 -15.90
C LEU A 35 22.81 -13.50 -15.29
N GLU A 36 22.72 -13.24 -14.00
CA GLU A 36 21.44 -12.99 -13.34
C GLU A 36 20.70 -11.90 -14.12
N GLN A 37 19.47 -12.21 -14.51
CA GLN A 37 18.62 -11.27 -15.21
C GLN A 37 18.37 -10.06 -14.28
N ILE A 38 19.07 -8.96 -14.51
CA ILE A 38 18.91 -7.74 -13.75
C ILE A 38 17.55 -7.15 -14.11
N ASN A 39 16.55 -7.38 -13.27
CA ASN A 39 15.28 -6.69 -13.35
C ASN A 39 15.51 -5.22 -12.93
N VAL A 40 15.78 -4.36 -13.90
CA VAL A 40 15.82 -2.93 -13.69
C VAL A 40 14.39 -2.44 -13.59
N GLN A 41 13.87 -2.35 -12.36
CA GLN A 41 12.62 -1.65 -12.13
C GLN A 41 12.87 -0.14 -12.14
N ASP A 42 11.93 0.59 -12.73
CA ASP A 42 11.99 2.05 -12.93
C ASP A 42 12.02 2.89 -11.62
N THR A 43 12.03 2.25 -10.47
CA THR A 43 12.16 2.88 -9.15
C THR A 43 13.61 3.11 -8.71
N GLY A 44 14.60 2.66 -9.48
CA GLY A 44 16.01 2.64 -9.04
C GLY A 44 16.30 1.60 -7.95
N ILE A 45 15.28 0.93 -7.41
CA ILE A 45 15.41 -0.09 -6.38
C ILE A 45 15.71 -1.42 -7.06
N LYS A 46 16.92 -1.94 -6.86
CA LYS A 46 17.26 -3.31 -7.25
C LYS A 46 16.77 -4.25 -6.17
N GLN A 47 15.91 -5.19 -6.54
CA GLN A 47 15.37 -6.19 -5.62
C GLN A 47 16.02 -7.55 -5.89
N ASN A 48 16.70 -8.08 -4.89
CA ASN A 48 17.19 -9.45 -4.88
C ASN A 48 16.50 -10.19 -3.72
N GLY A 49 15.36 -10.83 -4.02
CA GLY A 49 14.55 -11.49 -3.00
C GLY A 49 14.03 -10.52 -1.93
N TYR A 50 14.39 -10.75 -0.66
CA TYR A 50 14.00 -9.89 0.46
C TYR A 50 14.91 -8.67 0.66
N GLN A 51 16.12 -8.73 0.15
CA GLN A 51 17.05 -7.62 0.21
C GLN A 51 16.81 -6.65 -0.95
N THR A 52 16.85 -5.39 -0.66
CA THR A 52 16.76 -4.32 -1.65
C THR A 52 18.08 -3.57 -1.66
N THR A 53 18.62 -3.42 -2.86
CA THR A 53 19.83 -2.62 -3.13
C THR A 53 19.47 -1.56 -4.17
N GLY A 54 20.23 -0.50 -4.24
CA GLY A 54 20.01 0.60 -5.16
C GLY A 54 19.58 1.87 -4.45
N THR A 55 18.91 2.77 -5.15
CA THR A 55 18.50 4.08 -4.64
C THR A 55 17.11 4.04 -4.06
N SER A 56 16.85 4.86 -3.04
CA SER A 56 15.54 5.03 -2.42
C SER A 56 14.84 6.27 -2.96
N VAL A 57 13.54 6.16 -3.27
CA VAL A 57 12.72 7.32 -3.67
C VAL A 57 12.60 8.31 -2.51
N VAL A 58 12.60 7.82 -1.27
CA VAL A 58 12.47 8.65 -0.08
C VAL A 58 13.70 9.53 0.18
N SER A 59 14.86 9.22 -0.38
CA SER A 59 16.04 10.08 -0.27
C SER A 59 16.02 11.27 -1.23
N LYS A 60 15.19 11.24 -2.26
CA LYS A 60 15.15 12.19 -3.40
C LYS A 60 16.48 12.36 -4.15
N ALA A 61 17.52 11.63 -3.75
CA ALA A 61 18.81 11.57 -4.39
C ALA A 61 18.98 10.20 -5.05
N GLU A 62 19.66 10.15 -6.18
CA GLU A 62 20.02 8.90 -6.85
C GLU A 62 21.25 8.25 -6.18
N VAL A 63 21.33 8.35 -4.85
CA VAL A 63 22.43 7.79 -4.05
C VAL A 63 22.01 6.39 -3.55
N PRO A 64 22.88 5.39 -3.61
CA PRO A 64 22.60 4.08 -3.04
C PRO A 64 22.19 4.16 -1.58
N VAL A 65 21.26 3.28 -1.17
CA VAL A 65 20.75 3.28 0.22
C VAL A 65 21.88 3.15 1.24
N PHE A 66 22.92 2.37 0.94
CA PHE A 66 24.07 2.17 1.83
C PHE A 66 24.98 3.41 1.95
N ASP A 67 24.94 4.30 0.95
CA ASP A 67 25.73 5.53 0.95
C ASP A 67 24.91 6.74 1.47
N THR A 68 23.62 6.50 1.80
CA THR A 68 22.74 7.52 2.35
C THR A 68 23.05 7.74 3.84
N PRO A 69 23.27 8.98 4.33
CA PRO A 69 23.62 9.25 5.73
C PRO A 69 22.43 9.10 6.71
N ASN A 70 21.37 8.43 6.30
CA ASN A 70 20.15 8.19 7.04
C ASN A 70 19.86 6.68 7.12
N THR A 71 19.12 6.27 8.15
CA THR A 71 18.64 4.89 8.22
C THR A 71 17.40 4.74 7.35
N VAL A 72 17.52 4.01 6.25
CA VAL A 72 16.41 3.67 5.35
C VAL A 72 16.14 2.16 5.45
N ASN A 73 14.88 1.80 5.67
CA ASN A 73 14.41 0.41 5.56
C ASN A 73 13.49 0.33 4.35
N ILE A 74 13.71 -0.65 3.48
CA ILE A 74 12.86 -0.91 2.31
C ILE A 74 12.26 -2.31 2.46
N LEU A 75 10.94 -2.38 2.44
CA LEU A 75 10.19 -3.63 2.39
C LEU A 75 9.98 -3.98 0.91
N SER A 76 10.64 -5.04 0.46
CA SER A 76 10.60 -5.45 -0.96
C SER A 76 9.22 -5.98 -1.38
N THR A 77 8.94 -5.94 -2.68
CA THR A 77 7.74 -6.56 -3.28
C THR A 77 7.64 -8.03 -2.86
N LYS A 78 8.74 -8.78 -2.95
CA LYS A 78 8.77 -10.20 -2.56
C LYS A 78 8.39 -10.42 -1.11
N LEU A 79 8.88 -9.57 -0.19
CA LEU A 79 8.52 -9.65 1.22
C LEU A 79 7.04 -9.38 1.45
N LEU A 80 6.49 -8.36 0.76
CA LEU A 80 5.07 -8.01 0.87
C LEU A 80 4.17 -9.09 0.25
N GLU A 81 4.56 -9.66 -0.90
CA GLU A 81 3.83 -10.76 -1.55
C GLU A 81 3.79 -12.03 -0.70
N ASP A 82 4.90 -12.38 -0.03
CA ASP A 82 4.97 -13.59 0.80
C ASP A 82 4.25 -13.43 2.14
N ARG A 83 4.34 -12.26 2.76
CA ARG A 83 3.68 -11.98 4.05
C ARG A 83 2.22 -11.61 3.93
N LYS A 84 1.80 -11.07 2.78
CA LYS A 84 0.42 -10.59 2.50
C LYS A 84 -0.15 -9.71 3.63
N PRO A 85 0.53 -8.61 4.00
CA PRO A 85 0.06 -7.75 5.05
C PRO A 85 -1.30 -7.11 4.68
N GLU A 86 -2.20 -7.01 5.66
CA GLU A 86 -3.54 -6.43 5.46
C GLU A 86 -3.57 -4.90 5.66
N SER A 87 -2.55 -4.34 6.30
CA SER A 87 -2.46 -2.91 6.61
C SER A 87 -1.03 -2.41 6.57
N LEU A 88 -0.87 -1.09 6.57
CA LEU A 88 0.46 -0.46 6.62
C LEU A 88 1.23 -0.86 7.88
N ILE A 89 0.58 -0.85 9.04
CA ILE A 89 1.25 -1.24 10.29
C ILE A 89 1.65 -2.72 10.29
N ASP A 90 0.82 -3.59 9.71
CA ASP A 90 1.16 -5.00 9.57
C ASP A 90 2.36 -5.19 8.64
N ALA A 91 2.43 -4.46 7.52
CA ALA A 91 3.61 -4.43 6.68
C ALA A 91 4.86 -4.00 7.45
N LEU A 92 4.74 -2.98 8.30
CA LEU A 92 5.83 -2.38 9.07
C LEU A 92 6.19 -3.11 10.38
N TYR A 93 5.49 -4.20 10.72
CA TYR A 93 5.61 -4.88 12.03
C TYR A 93 7.05 -5.22 12.44
N ASN A 94 7.90 -5.58 11.48
CA ASN A 94 9.30 -5.95 11.73
C ASN A 94 10.29 -4.78 11.57
N VAL A 95 9.81 -3.57 11.33
CA VAL A 95 10.67 -2.39 11.22
C VAL A 95 10.94 -1.83 12.61
N SER A 96 12.19 -1.92 13.06
CA SER A 96 12.58 -1.44 14.39
C SER A 96 12.25 0.04 14.61
N GLY A 97 11.78 0.40 15.81
CA GLY A 97 11.43 1.78 16.16
C GLY A 97 10.17 2.31 15.46
N VAL A 98 9.36 1.42 14.88
CA VAL A 98 8.05 1.74 14.30
C VAL A 98 6.97 1.05 15.11
N SER A 99 5.92 1.76 15.45
CA SER A 99 4.76 1.25 16.18
C SER A 99 3.47 1.93 15.73
N GLN A 100 2.35 1.30 16.02
CA GLN A 100 1.04 1.88 15.75
C GLN A 100 0.72 2.96 16.80
N ALA A 101 0.22 4.09 16.33
CA ALA A 101 -0.41 5.10 17.19
C ALA A 101 -1.95 4.95 17.17
N ASN A 102 -2.67 5.94 17.68
CA ASN A 102 -4.12 5.92 17.70
C ASN A 102 -4.70 6.09 16.28
N THR A 103 -5.30 5.04 15.75
CA THR A 103 -5.91 5.00 14.42
C THR A 103 -7.32 5.57 14.35
N LEU A 104 -7.85 6.04 15.48
CA LEU A 104 -9.23 6.49 15.61
C LEU A 104 -10.22 5.41 15.09
N GLY A 105 -10.23 4.26 15.76
CA GLY A 105 -11.11 3.14 15.41
C GLY A 105 -10.78 2.44 14.10
N GLY A 106 -9.56 2.63 13.57
CA GLY A 106 -9.13 2.01 12.31
C GLY A 106 -9.26 2.90 11.08
N MET A 107 -9.73 4.14 11.21
CA MET A 107 -10.01 5.03 10.07
C MET A 107 -8.77 5.46 9.28
N PHE A 108 -7.62 5.60 9.97
CA PHE A 108 -6.41 6.18 9.41
C PHE A 108 -5.21 5.26 9.64
N ASP A 109 -4.23 5.35 8.76
CA ASP A 109 -2.89 4.94 9.12
C ASP A 109 -2.34 5.93 10.15
N SER A 110 -1.80 5.41 11.25
CA SER A 110 -1.22 6.22 12.31
C SER A 110 0.01 5.49 12.83
N ILE A 111 1.18 5.98 12.42
CA ILE A 111 2.47 5.30 12.59
C ILE A 111 3.40 6.19 13.39
N GLN A 112 3.84 5.70 14.56
CA GLN A 112 4.93 6.32 15.30
C GLN A 112 6.27 5.81 14.81
N LYS A 113 7.22 6.71 14.65
CA LYS A 113 8.61 6.46 14.27
C LYS A 113 9.52 7.03 15.36
N ARG A 114 10.28 6.15 16.04
CA ARG A 114 11.14 6.54 17.18
C ARG A 114 10.38 7.34 18.26
N GLY A 115 9.11 7.00 18.50
CA GLY A 115 8.25 7.67 19.46
C GLY A 115 7.59 8.97 18.99
N PHE A 116 7.88 9.44 17.77
CA PHE A 116 7.26 10.61 17.14
C PHE A 116 6.18 10.18 16.17
N GLY A 117 5.23 11.08 15.93
CA GLY A 117 4.07 10.85 15.07
C GLY A 117 2.81 10.64 15.90
N GLY A 118 1.68 10.77 15.25
CA GLY A 118 0.38 10.66 15.89
C GLY A 118 -0.73 10.49 14.86
N ASN A 119 -1.95 10.85 15.27
CA ASN A 119 -3.08 10.86 14.35
C ASN A 119 -2.89 11.94 13.29
N ARG A 120 -2.96 11.55 12.00
CA ARG A 120 -2.94 12.47 10.87
C ARG A 120 -1.63 13.25 10.73
N ASP A 121 -0.53 12.65 11.10
CA ASP A 121 0.76 13.27 10.80
C ASP A 121 0.98 13.25 9.27
N ASN A 122 1.65 14.27 8.75
CA ASN A 122 1.92 14.41 7.33
C ASN A 122 3.11 13.54 6.87
N SER A 123 3.54 12.60 7.68
CA SER A 123 4.75 11.80 7.46
C SER A 123 4.51 10.51 6.66
N ILE A 124 3.27 10.27 6.20
CA ILE A 124 2.99 9.20 5.24
C ILE A 124 2.97 9.80 3.85
N MET A 125 3.82 9.23 2.99
CA MET A 125 3.99 9.61 1.60
C MET A 125 3.47 8.52 0.68
N ARG A 126 3.08 8.93 -0.52
CA ARG A 126 2.78 8.05 -1.64
C ARG A 126 3.57 8.52 -2.86
N ASN A 127 4.42 7.66 -3.41
CA ASN A 127 5.30 7.97 -4.54
C ASN A 127 6.16 9.25 -4.34
N GLY A 128 6.58 9.52 -3.08
CA GLY A 128 7.36 10.69 -2.71
C GLY A 128 6.57 11.98 -2.53
N LEU A 129 5.25 11.95 -2.61
CA LEU A 129 4.33 13.06 -2.35
C LEU A 129 3.52 12.80 -1.07
N GLN A 130 3.05 13.85 -0.41
CA GLN A 130 2.23 13.71 0.78
C GLN A 130 0.95 12.95 0.45
N ALA A 131 0.70 11.86 1.19
CA ALA A 131 -0.52 11.07 1.05
C ALA A 131 -1.70 11.73 1.78
N GLY A 132 -2.92 11.37 1.38
CA GLY A 132 -4.13 11.75 2.10
C GLY A 132 -4.24 11.06 3.46
N PRO A 133 -5.02 11.65 4.40
CA PRO A 133 -5.27 11.05 5.70
C PRO A 133 -6.28 9.90 5.58
N ALA A 134 -5.82 8.74 5.13
CA ALA A 134 -6.61 7.54 4.87
C ALA A 134 -5.78 6.30 5.21
N LYS A 135 -6.31 5.11 4.94
CA LYS A 135 -5.52 3.89 4.85
C LYS A 135 -4.86 3.85 3.47
N ASN A 136 -3.56 4.03 3.43
CA ASN A 136 -2.81 4.20 2.19
C ASN A 136 -2.26 2.90 1.61
N PHE A 137 -2.14 1.85 2.42
CA PHE A 137 -1.73 0.52 1.97
C PHE A 137 -2.85 -0.17 1.19
N SER A 138 -2.51 -0.80 0.06
CA SER A 138 -3.47 -1.52 -0.79
C SER A 138 -2.76 -2.54 -1.70
N ALA A 139 -3.52 -3.26 -2.52
CA ALA A 139 -3.00 -4.16 -3.55
C ALA A 139 -2.12 -3.45 -4.60
N THR A 140 -2.20 -2.12 -4.69
CA THR A 140 -1.33 -1.31 -5.56
C THR A 140 0.06 -1.09 -4.97
N THR A 141 0.29 -1.40 -3.70
CA THR A 141 1.60 -1.22 -3.06
C THR A 141 2.63 -2.17 -3.66
N GLU A 142 3.74 -1.63 -4.11
CA GLU A 142 4.88 -2.37 -4.62
C GLU A 142 5.96 -2.54 -3.55
N THR A 143 6.36 -1.43 -2.91
CA THR A 143 7.32 -1.40 -1.82
C THR A 143 6.90 -0.39 -0.77
N VAL A 144 7.44 -0.53 0.44
CA VAL A 144 7.30 0.47 1.50
C VAL A 144 8.68 0.85 1.98
N GLU A 145 8.99 2.14 1.95
CA GLU A 145 10.25 2.71 2.42
C GLU A 145 10.03 3.44 3.73
N VAL A 146 10.93 3.28 4.69
CA VAL A 146 10.91 4.00 5.97
C VAL A 146 12.23 4.74 6.14
N LEU A 147 12.20 6.06 6.01
CA LEU A 147 13.30 6.92 6.35
C LEU A 147 13.17 7.31 7.82
N LYS A 148 14.16 6.95 8.64
CA LYS A 148 14.17 7.23 10.08
C LYS A 148 15.06 8.42 10.39
N GLY A 149 14.50 9.41 11.07
CA GLY A 149 15.17 10.64 11.46
C GLY A 149 14.62 11.86 10.74
N PRO A 150 15.18 13.05 10.95
CA PRO A 150 14.67 14.30 10.39
C PRO A 150 14.65 14.27 8.86
N ALA A 151 13.48 14.46 8.27
CA ALA A 151 13.25 14.49 6.82
C ALA A 151 12.83 15.88 6.31
N SER A 152 12.83 16.89 7.18
CA SER A 152 12.28 18.22 6.89
C SER A 152 13.04 18.97 5.77
N VAL A 153 14.32 18.68 5.57
CA VAL A 153 15.10 19.24 4.46
C VAL A 153 14.56 18.77 3.09
N LEU A 154 14.08 17.52 3.04
CA LEU A 154 13.61 16.91 1.79
C LEU A 154 12.10 17.12 1.56
N TYR A 155 11.33 17.19 2.64
CA TYR A 155 9.86 17.09 2.59
C TYR A 155 9.14 18.23 3.30
N GLY A 156 9.86 19.28 3.75
CA GLY A 156 9.27 20.38 4.49
C GLY A 156 8.90 19.97 5.94
N ILE A 157 7.82 20.55 6.48
CA ILE A 157 7.40 20.29 7.86
C ILE A 157 6.98 18.85 8.05
N GLN A 158 7.79 18.07 8.77
CA GLN A 158 7.59 16.66 9.05
C GLN A 158 7.95 16.35 10.50
N ASP A 159 7.42 15.25 11.03
CA ASP A 159 7.84 14.72 12.31
C ASP A 159 9.32 14.35 12.33
N PRO A 160 10.04 14.62 13.43
CA PRO A 160 11.46 14.31 13.54
C PRO A 160 11.76 12.80 13.55
N GLY A 161 10.76 11.96 13.75
CA GLY A 161 10.88 10.50 13.68
C GLY A 161 11.16 9.95 12.29
N GLY A 162 10.76 10.68 11.24
CA GLY A 162 10.96 10.29 9.85
C GLY A 162 9.67 10.16 9.04
N VAL A 163 9.78 9.59 7.84
CA VAL A 163 8.66 9.41 6.90
C VAL A 163 8.52 7.94 6.48
N VAL A 164 7.29 7.56 6.17
CA VAL A 164 6.95 6.28 5.52
C VAL A 164 6.47 6.61 4.11
N ASN A 165 7.11 6.02 3.10
CA ASN A 165 6.76 6.25 1.70
C ASN A 165 6.26 4.95 1.07
N ILE A 166 5.07 4.97 0.53
CA ILE A 166 4.44 3.86 -0.18
C ILE A 166 4.67 4.05 -1.67
N ILE A 167 5.38 3.12 -2.27
CA ILE A 167 5.60 3.10 -3.72
C ILE A 167 4.53 2.22 -4.35
N THR A 168 3.88 2.73 -5.38
CA THR A 168 2.83 1.99 -6.09
C THR A 168 3.38 1.30 -7.34
N LYS A 169 2.76 0.17 -7.66
CA LYS A 169 3.03 -0.59 -8.89
C LYS A 169 2.77 0.25 -10.12
N LYS A 170 3.74 0.28 -11.03
CA LYS A 170 3.66 1.02 -12.30
C LYS A 170 3.33 0.09 -13.48
N PRO A 171 2.81 0.63 -14.61
CA PRO A 171 2.74 -0.11 -15.87
C PRO A 171 4.10 -0.65 -16.30
N GLN A 172 4.10 -1.83 -16.91
CA GLN A 172 5.31 -2.50 -17.43
C GLN A 172 5.14 -2.79 -18.92
N GLN A 173 6.21 -2.68 -19.70
CA GLN A 173 6.19 -3.03 -21.12
C GLN A 173 6.04 -4.54 -21.33
N THR A 174 6.66 -5.34 -20.45
CA THR A 174 6.54 -6.80 -20.50
C THR A 174 5.16 -7.22 -19.98
N PRO A 175 4.37 -7.97 -20.77
CA PRO A 175 3.06 -8.44 -20.33
C PRO A 175 3.17 -9.34 -19.09
N ARG A 176 2.33 -9.08 -18.08
CA ARG A 176 2.17 -9.91 -16.88
C ARG A 176 0.71 -9.90 -16.47
N TYR A 177 0.15 -11.08 -16.27
CA TYR A 177 -1.25 -11.26 -15.86
C TYR A 177 -1.29 -12.13 -14.61
N VAL A 178 -1.82 -11.59 -13.53
CA VAL A 178 -1.99 -12.30 -12.27
C VAL A 178 -3.46 -12.35 -11.92
N VAL A 179 -3.96 -13.54 -11.66
CA VAL A 179 -5.30 -13.78 -11.12
C VAL A 179 -5.12 -14.57 -9.83
N GLY A 180 -5.67 -14.07 -8.76
CA GLY A 180 -5.53 -14.66 -7.43
C GLY A 180 -6.87 -14.80 -6.71
N GLY A 181 -6.95 -15.80 -5.83
CA GLY A 181 -8.05 -15.98 -4.88
C GLY A 181 -7.49 -16.21 -3.49
N THR A 182 -8.20 -15.75 -2.47
CA THR A 182 -7.83 -15.95 -1.06
C THR A 182 -9.04 -16.50 -0.31
N LEU A 183 -8.81 -17.55 0.47
CA LEU A 183 -9.78 -18.11 1.42
C LEU A 183 -9.08 -18.23 2.77
N GLY A 184 -9.80 -18.04 3.85
CA GLY A 184 -9.19 -18.09 5.18
C GLY A 184 -10.20 -18.14 6.32
N ASN A 185 -9.67 -18.02 7.53
CA ASN A 185 -10.46 -17.95 8.74
C ASN A 185 -11.38 -16.71 8.76
N HIS A 186 -12.37 -16.70 9.63
CA HIS A 186 -13.37 -15.63 9.72
C HIS A 186 -14.11 -15.39 8.41
N SER A 187 -14.47 -16.48 7.70
CA SER A 187 -15.18 -16.40 6.41
C SER A 187 -14.45 -15.54 5.38
N LEU A 188 -13.12 -15.43 5.49
CA LEU A 188 -12.33 -14.65 4.53
C LEU A 188 -12.45 -15.24 3.14
N TRP A 189 -12.85 -14.41 2.20
CA TRP A 189 -12.72 -14.65 0.76
C TRP A 189 -12.23 -13.38 0.06
N GLY A 190 -11.52 -13.57 -1.02
CA GLY A 190 -11.03 -12.46 -1.82
C GLY A 190 -10.66 -12.86 -3.22
N THR A 191 -10.61 -11.86 -4.11
CA THR A 191 -10.17 -12.01 -5.51
C THR A 191 -9.21 -10.88 -5.84
N GLN A 192 -8.19 -11.19 -6.62
CA GLN A 192 -7.19 -10.23 -7.08
C GLN A 192 -6.93 -10.41 -8.58
N LEU A 193 -6.90 -9.29 -9.30
CA LEU A 193 -6.46 -9.20 -10.68
C LEU A 193 -5.36 -8.15 -10.77
N ASP A 194 -4.27 -8.44 -11.47
CA ASP A 194 -3.17 -7.49 -11.73
C ASP A 194 -2.65 -7.74 -13.15
N PHE A 195 -3.07 -6.90 -14.09
CA PHE A 195 -2.78 -7.00 -15.52
C PHE A 195 -1.94 -5.81 -15.96
N THR A 196 -0.82 -6.07 -16.61
CA THR A 196 0.04 -5.04 -17.18
C THR A 196 0.62 -5.49 -18.51
N GLY A 197 0.98 -4.55 -19.37
CA GLY A 197 1.61 -4.83 -20.66
C GLY A 197 1.82 -3.58 -21.50
N GLY A 198 2.70 -3.70 -22.51
CA GLY A 198 2.93 -2.66 -23.50
C GLY A 198 1.78 -2.57 -24.50
N LEU A 199 1.48 -1.35 -24.95
CA LEU A 199 0.52 -1.02 -26.01
C LEU A 199 1.20 -0.60 -27.32
N GLY A 200 2.54 -0.60 -27.33
CA GLY A 200 3.34 -0.08 -28.46
C GLY A 200 3.65 1.41 -28.34
N ASN A 201 4.61 1.88 -29.16
CA ASN A 201 5.03 3.29 -29.20
C ASN A 201 5.39 3.92 -27.84
N GLY A 202 5.95 3.11 -26.91
CA GLY A 202 6.31 3.56 -25.56
C GLY A 202 5.16 3.57 -24.56
N PHE A 203 3.93 3.26 -24.95
CA PHE A 203 2.80 3.15 -24.02
C PHE A 203 2.76 1.81 -23.32
N ALA A 204 2.42 1.84 -22.02
CA ALA A 204 2.10 0.66 -21.24
C ALA A 204 0.94 0.94 -20.30
N TYR A 205 0.17 -0.09 -19.97
CA TYR A 205 -0.95 -0.03 -19.05
C TYR A 205 -0.76 -0.95 -17.87
N ARG A 206 -1.46 -0.66 -16.76
CA ARG A 206 -1.71 -1.58 -15.67
C ARG A 206 -3.12 -1.39 -15.13
N PHE A 207 -3.77 -2.49 -14.82
CA PHE A 207 -5.06 -2.51 -14.14
C PHE A 207 -4.99 -3.47 -12.97
N ILE A 208 -5.29 -2.96 -11.77
CA ILE A 208 -5.35 -3.75 -10.55
C ILE A 208 -6.78 -3.71 -10.02
N TYR A 209 -7.30 -4.87 -9.69
CA TYR A 209 -8.55 -5.05 -8.95
C TYR A 209 -8.29 -5.99 -7.77
N ASP A 210 -8.73 -5.58 -6.59
CA ASP A 210 -8.67 -6.41 -5.38
C ASP A 210 -9.97 -6.25 -4.61
N LYS A 211 -10.54 -7.36 -4.19
CA LYS A 211 -11.71 -7.38 -3.32
C LYS A 211 -11.54 -8.44 -2.25
N GLN A 212 -11.76 -8.04 -1.00
CA GLN A 212 -11.72 -8.94 0.15
C GLN A 212 -12.90 -8.66 1.05
N GLU A 213 -13.48 -9.73 1.60
CA GLU A 213 -14.52 -9.68 2.61
C GLU A 213 -14.24 -10.75 3.66
N LYS A 214 -14.40 -10.38 4.95
CA LYS A 214 -14.30 -11.32 6.08
C LYS A 214 -15.15 -10.87 7.25
N ASP A 215 -15.50 -11.80 8.13
CA ASP A 215 -16.05 -11.48 9.43
C ASP A 215 -14.95 -10.84 10.30
N TYR A 216 -15.36 -9.91 11.14
CA TYR A 216 -14.43 -9.30 12.07
C TYR A 216 -14.01 -10.32 13.13
N TRP A 217 -12.76 -10.25 13.59
CA TRP A 217 -12.21 -11.21 14.55
C TRP A 217 -12.89 -11.19 15.94
N ARG A 218 -13.58 -10.10 16.26
CA ARG A 218 -14.39 -10.01 17.48
C ARG A 218 -15.83 -10.50 17.20
N ASN A 219 -16.65 -10.54 18.23
CA ASN A 219 -17.97 -11.21 18.25
C ASN A 219 -18.98 -10.74 17.17
N PHE A 220 -18.79 -9.58 16.53
CA PHE A 220 -19.62 -9.12 15.42
C PHE A 220 -18.89 -8.06 14.56
N GLY A 221 -19.42 -7.86 13.36
CA GLY A 221 -18.94 -6.92 12.35
C GLY A 221 -18.34 -7.61 11.13
N LYS A 222 -18.19 -6.86 10.07
CA LYS A 222 -17.59 -7.30 8.80
C LYS A 222 -16.51 -6.34 8.37
N VAL A 223 -15.50 -6.85 7.67
CA VAL A 223 -14.49 -6.06 6.98
C VAL A 223 -14.65 -6.31 5.49
N LYS A 224 -14.82 -5.23 4.71
CA LYS A 224 -14.88 -5.27 3.26
C LYS A 224 -13.94 -4.23 2.68
N ASN A 225 -13.09 -4.67 1.79
CA ASN A 225 -12.17 -3.80 1.05
C ASN A 225 -12.33 -4.07 -0.44
N THR A 226 -12.47 -3.01 -1.22
CA THR A 226 -12.44 -3.09 -2.68
C THR A 226 -11.51 -2.02 -3.20
N THR A 227 -10.60 -2.40 -4.07
CA THR A 227 -9.66 -1.48 -4.73
C THR A 227 -9.73 -1.72 -6.24
N TYR A 228 -9.78 -0.66 -7.02
CA TYR A 228 -9.51 -0.72 -8.45
C TYR A 228 -8.61 0.43 -8.86
N ALA A 229 -7.61 0.10 -9.69
CA ALA A 229 -6.55 1.05 -10.01
C ALA A 229 -6.06 0.88 -11.45
N PRO A 230 -6.63 1.62 -12.40
CA PRO A 230 -6.06 1.77 -13.74
C PRO A 230 -4.88 2.73 -13.73
N SER A 231 -3.87 2.45 -14.52
CA SER A 231 -2.74 3.36 -14.78
C SER A 231 -2.23 3.22 -16.20
N LEU A 232 -1.66 4.30 -16.70
CA LEU A 232 -1.10 4.42 -18.03
C LEU A 232 0.27 5.11 -17.94
N SER A 233 1.25 4.58 -18.60
CA SER A 233 2.55 5.23 -18.78
C SER A 233 2.90 5.39 -20.25
N TRP A 234 3.73 6.37 -20.52
CA TRP A 234 4.36 6.57 -21.81
C TRP A 234 5.83 6.94 -21.60
N GLU A 235 6.70 6.31 -22.37
CA GLU A 235 8.13 6.60 -22.32
C GLU A 235 8.77 6.62 -23.70
N ASN A 236 9.76 7.49 -23.85
CA ASN A 236 10.71 7.53 -24.95
C ASN A 236 12.13 7.76 -24.39
N ASP A 237 13.11 7.97 -25.26
CA ASP A 237 14.54 8.13 -24.88
C ASP A 237 14.79 9.24 -23.86
N LYS A 238 13.92 10.25 -23.77
CA LYS A 238 14.12 11.44 -22.95
C LYS A 238 13.03 11.67 -21.90
N THR A 239 11.84 11.13 -22.11
CA THR A 239 10.67 11.49 -21.28
C THR A 239 9.93 10.27 -20.83
N LYS A 240 9.58 10.24 -19.55
CA LYS A 240 8.66 9.28 -18.96
C LYS A 240 7.48 10.01 -18.34
N VAL A 241 6.27 9.55 -18.63
CA VAL A 241 5.02 10.10 -18.09
C VAL A 241 4.23 8.97 -17.47
N LEU A 242 3.67 9.20 -16.29
CA LEU A 242 2.79 8.27 -15.59
C LEU A 242 1.52 9.00 -15.17
N LEU A 243 0.38 8.39 -15.44
CA LEU A 243 -0.91 8.76 -14.90
C LEU A 243 -1.51 7.54 -14.22
N SER A 244 -1.90 7.67 -12.96
CA SER A 244 -2.55 6.60 -12.22
C SER A 244 -3.77 7.13 -11.48
N TYR A 245 -4.78 6.26 -11.36
CA TYR A 245 -5.96 6.44 -10.53
C TYR A 245 -6.12 5.22 -9.62
N GLU A 246 -6.48 5.46 -8.37
CA GLU A 246 -6.85 4.42 -7.43
C GLU A 246 -8.13 4.81 -6.71
N HIS A 247 -9.11 3.93 -6.72
CA HIS A 247 -10.28 4.03 -5.88
C HIS A 247 -10.31 2.90 -4.86
N LYS A 248 -10.68 3.25 -3.61
CA LYS A 248 -10.88 2.28 -2.54
C LYS A 248 -12.21 2.51 -1.85
N ASP A 249 -12.97 1.43 -1.67
CA ASP A 249 -14.12 1.35 -0.78
C ASP A 249 -13.76 0.47 0.42
N ILE A 250 -13.98 0.98 1.63
CA ILE A 250 -13.70 0.30 2.88
C ILE A 250 -14.95 0.31 3.74
N LEU A 251 -15.31 -0.85 4.29
CA LEU A 251 -16.26 -0.99 5.38
C LEU A 251 -15.60 -1.82 6.46
N GLU A 252 -15.60 -1.33 7.69
CA GLU A 252 -15.05 -2.05 8.83
C GLU A 252 -15.71 -1.60 10.15
N PRO A 253 -15.68 -2.42 11.20
CA PRO A 253 -16.12 -2.01 12.50
C PRO A 253 -15.34 -0.81 13.05
N PHE A 254 -16.04 0.16 13.62
CA PHE A 254 -15.40 1.25 14.35
C PHE A 254 -15.05 0.76 15.76
N ASP A 255 -13.88 0.12 15.90
CA ASP A 255 -13.47 -0.52 17.14
C ASP A 255 -12.37 0.28 17.84
N ARG A 256 -12.67 0.82 19.01
CA ARG A 256 -11.71 1.52 19.86
C ARG A 256 -11.21 0.67 21.05
N GLY A 257 -11.49 -0.62 21.02
CA GLY A 257 -11.13 -1.53 22.10
C GLY A 257 -12.09 -1.44 23.29
N THR A 258 -11.54 -1.47 24.51
CA THR A 258 -12.30 -1.38 25.75
C THR A 258 -11.72 -0.31 26.66
N ASN A 259 -12.51 0.14 27.64
CA ASN A 259 -12.08 1.13 28.62
C ASN A 259 -11.48 0.45 29.85
N LEU A 260 -10.51 1.10 30.46
CA LEU A 260 -10.06 0.72 31.80
C LEU A 260 -11.16 0.97 32.84
N LEU A 261 -11.17 0.14 33.87
CA LEU A 261 -12.03 0.35 35.05
C LEU A 261 -11.49 1.55 35.83
N THR A 262 -12.28 2.59 35.96
CA THR A 262 -11.86 3.86 36.60
C THR A 262 -11.38 3.68 38.03
N ALA A 263 -11.99 2.73 38.76
CA ALA A 263 -11.67 2.50 40.17
C ALA A 263 -10.32 1.79 40.39
N THR A 264 -9.86 0.99 39.47
CA THR A 264 -8.68 0.14 39.64
C THR A 264 -7.61 0.36 38.57
N ASN A 265 -7.90 1.15 37.54
CA ASN A 265 -7.09 1.34 36.35
C ASN A 265 -6.69 0.01 35.68
N ALA A 266 -7.52 -1.01 35.83
CA ALA A 266 -7.34 -2.36 35.29
C ALA A 266 -8.27 -2.59 34.09
N LEU A 267 -7.96 -3.58 33.27
CA LEU A 267 -8.86 -4.03 32.22
C LEU A 267 -10.05 -4.77 32.85
N PRO A 268 -11.27 -4.66 32.29
CA PRO A 268 -12.41 -5.45 32.72
C PRO A 268 -12.16 -6.94 32.40
N ASP A 269 -12.63 -7.80 33.27
CA ASP A 269 -12.57 -9.26 33.08
C ASP A 269 -13.65 -9.72 32.10
N ILE A 270 -13.37 -9.52 30.81
CA ILE A 270 -14.19 -9.94 29.67
C ILE A 270 -13.30 -10.53 28.58
N PRO A 271 -13.80 -11.47 27.78
CA PRO A 271 -13.05 -11.98 26.64
C PRO A 271 -12.59 -10.85 25.72
N VAL A 272 -11.33 -10.86 25.26
CA VAL A 272 -10.79 -9.85 24.32
C VAL A 272 -11.56 -9.78 23.01
N SER A 273 -12.22 -10.88 22.63
CA SER A 273 -13.11 -10.96 21.46
C SER A 273 -14.45 -10.25 21.67
N ARG A 274 -14.77 -9.80 22.87
CA ARG A 274 -16.05 -9.14 23.14
C ARG A 274 -15.99 -7.65 22.87
N ARG A 275 -16.76 -7.18 21.92
CA ARG A 275 -17.10 -5.76 21.75
C ARG A 275 -18.28 -5.42 22.69
N LEU A 276 -18.25 -4.20 23.24
CA LEU A 276 -19.29 -3.67 24.12
C LEU A 276 -20.11 -2.54 23.49
N ASP A 277 -19.87 -2.28 22.22
CA ASP A 277 -20.61 -1.35 21.37
C ASP A 277 -21.73 -2.08 20.60
N GLU A 278 -22.23 -1.52 19.52
CA GLU A 278 -23.35 -2.07 18.76
C GLU A 278 -22.88 -2.72 17.44
N PRO A 279 -23.59 -3.73 16.91
CA PRO A 279 -23.27 -4.36 15.64
C PRO A 279 -23.19 -3.40 14.44
N ASN A 280 -23.96 -2.30 14.47
CA ASN A 280 -23.99 -1.26 13.44
C ASN A 280 -22.95 -0.17 13.64
N ASN A 281 -22.05 -0.29 14.63
CA ASN A 281 -20.94 0.65 14.79
C ASN A 281 -19.84 0.33 13.78
N GLU A 282 -19.93 1.01 12.64
CA GLU A 282 -19.11 0.77 11.46
C GLU A 282 -18.50 2.07 10.95
N THR A 283 -17.40 1.92 10.25
CA THR A 283 -16.79 2.95 9.41
C THR A 283 -16.98 2.58 7.96
N THR A 284 -17.49 3.50 7.17
CA THR A 284 -17.42 3.45 5.72
C THR A 284 -16.47 4.53 5.22
N ALA A 285 -15.59 4.19 4.32
CA ALA A 285 -14.63 5.14 3.74
C ALA A 285 -14.44 4.91 2.25
N LYS A 286 -14.31 6.02 1.51
CA LYS A 286 -13.98 6.04 0.08
C LYS A 286 -12.77 6.92 -0.12
N THR A 287 -11.79 6.40 -0.84
CA THR A 287 -10.58 7.14 -1.19
C THR A 287 -10.41 7.15 -2.70
N ASP A 288 -10.20 8.33 -3.25
CA ASP A 288 -9.81 8.53 -4.64
C ASP A 288 -8.42 9.16 -4.67
N ASN A 289 -7.46 8.51 -5.33
CA ASN A 289 -6.12 9.05 -5.56
C ASN A 289 -5.88 9.20 -7.07
N ILE A 290 -5.37 10.35 -7.49
CA ILE A 290 -4.91 10.60 -8.86
C ILE A 290 -3.46 11.06 -8.74
N ASP A 291 -2.54 10.32 -9.36
CA ASP A 291 -1.13 10.68 -9.40
C ASP A 291 -0.70 10.92 -10.85
N PHE A 292 -0.03 12.05 -11.08
CA PHE A 292 0.63 12.38 -12.34
C PHE A 292 2.12 12.60 -12.07
N LYS A 293 2.97 12.00 -12.90
CA LYS A 293 4.43 12.16 -12.81
C LYS A 293 5.02 12.31 -14.20
N ILE A 294 5.97 13.22 -14.32
CA ILE A 294 6.80 13.38 -15.50
C ILE A 294 8.26 13.43 -15.09
N GLU A 295 9.09 12.69 -15.81
CA GLU A 295 10.55 12.75 -15.75
C GLU A 295 11.06 13.07 -17.14
N HIS A 296 11.91 14.10 -17.26
CA HIS A 296 12.44 14.54 -18.55
C HIS A 296 13.94 14.78 -18.47
N LYS A 297 14.70 14.13 -19.35
CA LYS A 297 16.14 14.35 -19.51
C LYS A 297 16.36 15.65 -20.31
N LEU A 298 16.79 16.70 -19.62
CA LEU A 298 17.06 18.01 -20.23
C LEU A 298 18.33 17.98 -21.08
N SER A 299 19.38 17.36 -20.53
CA SER A 299 20.69 17.17 -21.18
C SER A 299 21.40 15.99 -20.52
N ASP A 300 22.62 15.67 -20.96
CA ASP A 300 23.46 14.71 -20.26
C ASP A 300 23.78 15.23 -18.86
N GLY A 301 23.47 14.40 -17.83
CA GLY A 301 23.65 14.76 -16.44
C GLY A 301 22.52 15.62 -15.81
N TRP A 302 21.52 16.11 -16.56
CA TRP A 302 20.44 16.94 -16.02
C TRP A 302 19.05 16.35 -16.27
N LYS A 303 18.25 16.23 -15.22
CA LYS A 303 16.87 15.71 -15.24
C LYS A 303 15.91 16.68 -14.60
N LEU A 304 14.73 16.82 -15.19
CA LEU A 304 13.57 17.50 -14.62
C LEU A 304 12.59 16.43 -14.13
N ASN A 305 12.18 16.54 -12.89
CA ASN A 305 11.14 15.70 -12.28
C ASN A 305 9.99 16.58 -11.81
N ALA A 306 8.78 16.32 -12.27
CA ALA A 306 7.56 16.95 -11.80
C ALA A 306 6.56 15.90 -11.38
N GLY A 307 5.85 16.15 -10.28
CA GLY A 307 4.82 15.27 -9.75
C GLY A 307 3.66 16.07 -9.18
N TYR A 308 2.46 15.52 -9.35
CA TYR A 308 1.25 16.04 -8.75
C TYR A 308 0.40 14.87 -8.26
N SER A 309 -0.14 15.00 -7.07
CA SER A 309 -1.07 14.03 -6.48
C SER A 309 -2.30 14.76 -5.96
N TYR A 310 -3.46 14.21 -6.25
CA TYR A 310 -4.74 14.56 -5.67
C TYR A 310 -5.28 13.38 -4.89
N ALA A 311 -5.59 13.56 -3.62
CA ALA A 311 -6.24 12.57 -2.79
C ALA A 311 -7.54 13.13 -2.21
N ARG A 312 -8.62 12.37 -2.32
CA ARG A 312 -9.89 12.66 -1.67
C ARG A 312 -10.25 11.52 -0.75
N TYR A 313 -10.58 11.84 0.50
CA TYR A 313 -11.00 10.90 1.50
C TYR A 313 -12.35 11.29 2.06
N LYS A 314 -13.37 10.48 1.77
CA LYS A 314 -14.71 10.59 2.34
C LYS A 314 -14.91 9.48 3.34
N TYR A 315 -15.43 9.81 4.51
CA TYR A 315 -15.73 8.83 5.53
C TYR A 315 -17.01 9.17 6.29
N PHE A 316 -17.59 8.12 6.84
CA PHE A 316 -18.64 8.18 7.83
C PHE A 316 -18.36 7.09 8.88
N TYR A 317 -18.52 7.43 10.14
CA TYR A 317 -18.55 6.41 11.19
C TYR A 317 -19.68 6.67 12.19
N ASP A 318 -20.15 5.57 12.75
CA ASP A 318 -21.07 5.51 13.86
C ASP A 318 -20.45 4.70 14.98
N GLN A 319 -20.51 5.21 16.22
CA GLN A 319 -19.96 4.52 17.38
C GLN A 319 -20.84 4.70 18.62
N ALA A 320 -20.96 3.65 19.41
CA ALA A 320 -21.41 3.68 20.78
C ALA A 320 -20.18 3.61 21.71
N ARG A 321 -19.50 4.75 21.88
CA ARG A 321 -18.26 4.81 22.66
C ARG A 321 -18.51 4.52 24.14
N ILE A 322 -17.82 3.53 24.69
CA ILE A 322 -17.87 3.22 26.11
C ILE A 322 -17.19 4.33 26.89
N THR A 323 -17.92 4.91 27.86
CA THR A 323 -17.41 5.99 28.70
C THR A 323 -17.14 5.52 30.14
N ASN A 324 -17.82 4.47 30.60
CA ASN A 324 -17.64 3.88 31.92
C ASN A 324 -18.09 2.42 31.93
N VAL A 325 -17.39 1.58 32.69
CA VAL A 325 -17.77 0.18 32.94
C VAL A 325 -17.94 -0.01 34.45
N ASN A 326 -19.13 -0.43 34.87
CA ASN A 326 -19.41 -0.79 36.24
C ASN A 326 -19.47 -2.32 36.37
N VAL A 327 -18.45 -2.88 37.00
CA VAL A 327 -18.30 -4.33 37.16
C VAL A 327 -19.35 -4.90 38.11
N LYS A 328 -19.70 -4.16 39.19
CA LYS A 328 -20.67 -4.65 40.20
C LYS A 328 -22.05 -4.84 39.62
N THR A 329 -22.50 -3.89 38.79
CA THR A 329 -23.81 -3.95 38.14
C THR A 329 -23.77 -4.62 36.75
N ARG A 330 -22.58 -4.95 36.24
CA ARG A 330 -22.35 -5.48 34.88
C ARG A 330 -22.95 -4.59 33.79
N THR A 331 -22.83 -3.27 33.95
CA THR A 331 -23.35 -2.28 33.00
C THR A 331 -22.24 -1.44 32.42
N ALA A 332 -22.41 -1.00 31.19
CA ALA A 332 -21.54 -0.01 30.53
C ALA A 332 -22.35 1.23 30.16
N ARG A 333 -21.84 2.41 30.50
CA ARG A 333 -22.36 3.67 29.95
C ARG A 333 -21.72 3.94 28.63
N ARG A 334 -22.51 4.34 27.64
CA ARG A 334 -22.05 4.65 26.28
C ARG A 334 -22.47 6.05 25.86
N ALA A 335 -21.67 6.69 25.03
CA ALA A 335 -22.00 7.90 24.28
C ALA A 335 -22.12 7.53 22.81
N ILE A 336 -23.18 7.97 22.16
CA ILE A 336 -23.36 7.79 20.72
C ILE A 336 -22.69 8.96 20.03
N GLU A 337 -21.83 8.67 19.08
CA GLU A 337 -21.09 9.66 18.29
C GLU A 337 -21.17 9.26 16.81
N GLN A 338 -21.48 10.23 15.95
CA GLN A 338 -21.45 10.07 14.51
C GLN A 338 -20.60 11.18 13.90
N GLN A 339 -19.79 10.84 12.93
CA GLN A 339 -19.01 11.83 12.20
C GLN A 339 -18.93 11.47 10.73
N GLN A 340 -19.00 12.48 9.88
CA GLN A 340 -18.69 12.39 8.47
C GLN A 340 -17.63 13.42 8.10
N GLY A 341 -16.85 13.11 7.04
CA GLY A 341 -15.85 14.03 6.53
C GLY A 341 -15.62 13.83 5.03
N ASP A 342 -15.19 14.92 4.38
CA ASP A 342 -14.71 14.95 3.00
C ASP A 342 -13.44 15.79 3.01
N GLN A 343 -12.30 15.12 2.94
CA GLN A 343 -10.98 15.73 2.98
C GLN A 343 -10.32 15.61 1.62
N ARG A 344 -9.64 16.68 1.20
CA ARG A 344 -8.94 16.75 -0.07
C ARG A 344 -7.53 17.24 0.17
N VAL A 345 -6.57 16.56 -0.43
CA VAL A 345 -5.15 16.91 -0.35
C VAL A 345 -4.62 17.07 -1.77
N HIS A 346 -3.91 18.16 -2.01
CA HIS A 346 -3.18 18.42 -3.23
C HIS A 346 -1.71 18.52 -2.88
N SER A 347 -0.89 17.71 -3.52
CA SER A 347 0.55 17.71 -3.33
C SER A 347 1.25 17.85 -4.67
N GLY A 348 2.31 18.65 -4.71
CA GLY A 348 3.08 18.83 -5.93
C GLY A 348 4.57 18.94 -5.64
N THR A 349 5.39 18.53 -6.59
CA THR A 349 6.84 18.68 -6.55
C THR A 349 7.36 19.03 -7.93
N LEU A 350 8.40 19.84 -7.96
CA LEU A 350 9.16 20.19 -9.15
C LEU A 350 10.62 20.23 -8.74
N ASN A 351 11.45 19.35 -9.32
CA ASN A 351 12.86 19.24 -9.02
C ASN A 351 13.67 19.21 -10.32
N ILE A 352 14.81 19.85 -10.30
CA ILE A 352 15.85 19.67 -11.30
C ILE A 352 17.03 19.04 -10.58
N VAL A 353 17.45 17.87 -11.06
CA VAL A 353 18.60 17.14 -10.53
C VAL A 353 19.68 17.13 -11.60
N GLY A 354 20.89 17.48 -11.22
CA GLY A 354 21.98 17.56 -12.18
C GLY A 354 23.34 17.29 -11.55
N GLU A 355 24.29 16.92 -12.39
CA GLU A 355 25.69 16.72 -12.06
C GLU A 355 26.51 17.78 -12.75
N PHE A 356 27.43 18.41 -12.02
CA PHE A 356 28.41 19.30 -12.59
C PHE A 356 29.79 19.00 -12.02
N GLY A 357 30.80 19.10 -12.88
CA GLY A 357 32.19 18.93 -12.48
C GLY A 357 32.82 20.25 -12.07
N ILE A 358 33.46 20.28 -10.92
CA ILE A 358 34.33 21.39 -10.51
C ILE A 358 35.75 20.85 -10.52
N GLY A 359 36.51 21.16 -11.58
CA GLY A 359 37.83 20.60 -11.77
C GLY A 359 37.82 19.10 -12.06
N GLU A 360 38.69 18.33 -11.41
CA GLU A 360 38.77 16.87 -11.57
C GLU A 360 37.77 16.10 -10.69
N SER A 361 36.94 16.76 -9.88
CA SER A 361 35.92 16.11 -9.03
C SER A 361 34.49 16.41 -9.48
N LEU A 362 33.69 15.37 -9.59
CA LEU A 362 32.25 15.45 -9.83
C LEU A 362 31.52 15.71 -8.50
N THR A 363 30.70 16.77 -8.46
CA THR A 363 29.84 17.07 -7.32
C THR A 363 28.38 16.95 -7.76
N ALA A 364 27.58 16.11 -7.08
CA ALA A 364 26.15 16.01 -7.30
C ALA A 364 25.40 17.03 -6.43
N LEU A 365 24.43 17.72 -6.99
CA LEU A 365 23.51 18.62 -6.33
C LEU A 365 22.06 18.08 -6.38
#